data_bc0ac7148ffe0aec02e9d6e8cbc1f9cf
#
_entry.id   bc0ac7148ffe0aec02e9d6e8cbc1f9cf
#
_cell.length_a   1.000
_cell.length_b   1.000
_cell.length_c   1.000
_cell.angle_alpha   90.00
_cell.angle_beta   90.00
_cell.angle_gamma   90.00
#
_symmetry.space_group_name_H-M   'P 1'
#
loop_
_entity.id
_entity.type
_entity.pdbx_description
1 polymer ?
#
loop_
_entity_poly.entity_id
_entity_poly.type
_entity_poly.pdbx_seq_one_letter_code
_entity_poly.pdbx_strand_id
1 'polypeptide(L)'
;MEIKQLITFKIAAETLNFTQTAKKLNFAQSSVTAQIKTLEAELGTPLFERLGKRLFLTEAGRKFQLYADKIIALSNEAKTAVKDDEEIAGTLIIGAQESQCTYRLPSILKRFKIQFPKIKLIFKPAHSNKDAKEQLMEGKVDLAFILDECKTEDALHVNPLMKEELKVVAAPGHCLLEQASVSIKDLESETLLLTELGCSYRTLFEELLYIQQIRLSLLVSRQLNNVSLRI
;
A
#
# COMPACT_ATOMS: atom_id res chain seq x y z
N MET A 1 -25.58 12.16 -9.45
CA MET A 1 -24.49 11.15 -9.33
C MET A 1 -24.97 10.02 -8.43
N GLU A 2 -25.15 8.83 -8.98
CA GLU A 2 -25.64 7.65 -8.27
C GLU A 2 -24.50 6.65 -8.00
N ILE A 3 -24.56 5.91 -6.90
CA ILE A 3 -23.58 4.86 -6.58
C ILE A 3 -23.42 3.84 -7.71
N LYS A 4 -24.53 3.51 -8.39
CA LYS A 4 -24.50 2.59 -9.53
C LYS A 4 -23.63 3.12 -10.68
N GLN A 5 -23.66 4.41 -10.95
CA GLN A 5 -22.84 5.06 -11.98
C GLN A 5 -21.36 5.04 -11.57
N LEU A 6 -21.06 5.25 -10.28
CA LEU A 6 -19.70 5.16 -9.76
C LEU A 6 -19.12 3.75 -9.88
N ILE A 7 -19.91 2.73 -9.56
CA ILE A 7 -19.50 1.32 -9.74
C ILE A 7 -19.24 1.03 -11.23
N THR A 8 -20.11 1.51 -12.11
CA THR A 8 -19.97 1.33 -13.56
C THR A 8 -18.70 2.04 -14.05
N PHE A 9 -18.45 3.25 -13.60
CA PHE A 9 -17.23 4.01 -13.91
C PHE A 9 -15.99 3.26 -13.42
N LYS A 10 -15.96 2.80 -12.17
CA LYS A 10 -14.83 2.05 -11.59
C LYS A 10 -14.46 0.84 -12.45
N ILE A 11 -15.43 -0.01 -12.78
CA ILE A 11 -15.18 -1.19 -13.60
C ILE A 11 -14.79 -0.83 -15.05
N ALA A 12 -15.34 0.27 -15.59
CA ALA A 12 -14.93 0.77 -16.90
C ALA A 12 -13.48 1.29 -16.90
N ALA A 13 -13.05 1.93 -15.82
CA ALA A 13 -11.68 2.40 -15.63
C ALA A 13 -10.67 1.23 -15.53
N GLU A 14 -11.07 0.12 -14.89
CA GLU A 14 -10.24 -1.10 -14.79
C GLU A 14 -10.12 -1.84 -16.13
N THR A 15 -11.22 -1.94 -16.86
CA THR A 15 -11.28 -2.75 -18.08
C THR A 15 -10.88 -2.00 -19.34
N LEU A 16 -10.99 -0.67 -19.33
CA LEU A 16 -10.86 0.22 -20.50
C LEU A 16 -11.64 -0.29 -21.73
N ASN A 17 -12.78 -0.96 -21.47
CA ASN A 17 -13.63 -1.58 -22.49
C ASN A 17 -15.08 -1.68 -22.02
N PHE A 18 -15.97 -0.88 -22.59
CA PHE A 18 -17.39 -0.85 -22.19
C PHE A 18 -18.13 -2.17 -22.43
N THR A 19 -17.72 -2.97 -23.40
CA THR A 19 -18.32 -4.30 -23.63
C THR A 19 -17.90 -5.28 -22.53
N GLN A 20 -16.65 -5.26 -22.11
CA GLN A 20 -16.19 -6.07 -20.99
C GLN A 20 -16.79 -5.60 -19.66
N THR A 21 -16.90 -4.29 -19.45
CA THR A 21 -17.60 -3.70 -18.31
C THR A 21 -19.03 -4.21 -18.21
N ALA A 22 -19.75 -4.19 -19.34
CA ALA A 22 -21.13 -4.65 -19.42
C ALA A 22 -21.25 -6.14 -19.04
N LYS A 23 -20.34 -6.98 -19.54
CA LYS A 23 -20.29 -8.41 -19.16
C LYS A 23 -20.05 -8.60 -17.67
N LYS A 24 -19.09 -7.87 -17.08
CA LYS A 24 -18.78 -7.96 -15.64
C LYS A 24 -19.94 -7.52 -14.76
N LEU A 25 -20.74 -6.55 -15.22
CA LEU A 25 -21.88 -5.99 -14.47
C LEU A 25 -23.23 -6.65 -14.80
N ASN A 26 -23.27 -7.59 -15.73
CA ASN A 26 -24.50 -8.17 -16.27
C ASN A 26 -25.46 -7.11 -16.82
N PHE A 27 -24.93 -6.12 -17.55
CA PHE A 27 -25.67 -5.05 -18.21
C PHE A 27 -25.54 -5.13 -19.73
N ALA A 28 -26.45 -4.45 -20.45
CA ALA A 28 -26.24 -4.15 -21.85
C ALA A 28 -25.16 -3.08 -22.01
N GLN A 29 -24.34 -3.18 -23.06
CA GLN A 29 -23.26 -2.18 -23.32
C GLN A 29 -23.82 -0.76 -23.52
N SER A 30 -25.03 -0.62 -24.09
CA SER A 30 -25.72 0.66 -24.20
C SER A 30 -26.04 1.27 -22.84
N SER A 31 -26.40 0.46 -21.83
CA SER A 31 -26.65 0.91 -20.46
C SER A 31 -25.36 1.42 -19.79
N VAL A 32 -24.25 0.73 -19.97
CA VAL A 32 -22.94 1.19 -19.49
C VAL A 32 -22.60 2.55 -20.11
N THR A 33 -22.73 2.66 -21.44
CA THR A 33 -22.45 3.91 -22.16
C THR A 33 -23.34 5.06 -21.68
N ALA A 34 -24.62 4.80 -21.46
CA ALA A 34 -25.57 5.81 -20.96
C ALA A 34 -25.20 6.26 -19.55
N GLN A 35 -24.86 5.34 -18.64
CA GLN A 35 -24.47 5.67 -17.27
C GLN A 35 -23.19 6.52 -17.23
N ILE A 36 -22.19 6.19 -18.04
CA ILE A 36 -20.96 6.98 -18.13
C ILE A 36 -21.27 8.37 -18.69
N LYS A 37 -22.03 8.49 -19.78
CA LYS A 37 -22.39 9.78 -20.34
C LYS A 37 -23.18 10.66 -19.38
N THR A 38 -24.11 10.08 -18.61
CA THR A 38 -24.86 10.82 -17.59
C THR A 38 -23.92 11.35 -16.50
N LEU A 39 -22.97 10.52 -16.07
CA LEU A 39 -21.97 10.91 -15.07
C LEU A 39 -21.07 12.02 -15.60
N GLU A 40 -20.57 11.92 -16.83
CA GLU A 40 -19.75 12.94 -17.48
C GLU A 40 -20.51 14.25 -17.66
N ALA A 41 -21.79 14.19 -18.04
CA ALA A 41 -22.66 15.37 -18.18
C ALA A 41 -22.87 16.08 -16.84
N GLU A 42 -23.07 15.33 -15.75
CA GLU A 42 -23.21 15.89 -14.41
C GLU A 42 -21.91 16.54 -13.90
N LEU A 43 -20.76 15.95 -14.22
CA LEU A 43 -19.45 16.49 -13.84
C LEU A 43 -18.94 17.60 -14.77
N GLY A 44 -19.61 17.79 -15.92
CA GLY A 44 -19.25 18.80 -16.91
C GLY A 44 -17.92 18.51 -17.64
N THR A 45 -17.40 17.30 -17.55
CA THR A 45 -16.12 16.93 -18.15
C THR A 45 -16.08 15.47 -18.57
N PRO A 46 -15.43 15.12 -19.70
CA PRO A 46 -15.27 13.72 -20.10
C PRO A 46 -14.27 13.01 -19.17
N LEU A 47 -14.65 11.81 -18.73
CA LEU A 47 -13.82 10.94 -17.92
C LEU A 47 -13.07 9.92 -18.77
N PHE A 48 -13.58 9.62 -19.96
CA PHE A 48 -12.95 8.73 -20.93
C PHE A 48 -12.74 9.44 -22.26
N GLU A 49 -11.68 9.04 -22.94
CA GLU A 49 -11.39 9.43 -24.32
C GLU A 49 -11.11 8.22 -25.19
N ARG A 50 -11.37 8.36 -26.50
CA ARG A 50 -11.09 7.30 -27.47
C ARG A 50 -10.00 7.76 -28.43
N LEU A 51 -8.92 6.98 -28.50
CA LEU A 51 -7.90 7.11 -29.53
C LEU A 51 -8.02 5.92 -30.49
N GLY A 52 -8.68 6.14 -31.60
CA GLY A 52 -9.05 5.08 -32.52
C GLY A 52 -10.01 4.07 -31.91
N LYS A 53 -9.58 2.82 -31.77
CA LYS A 53 -10.38 1.73 -31.19
C LYS A 53 -10.14 1.52 -29.68
N ARG A 54 -9.21 2.25 -29.08
CA ARG A 54 -8.84 2.10 -27.68
C ARG A 54 -9.50 3.15 -26.81
N LEU A 55 -9.93 2.74 -25.64
CA LEU A 55 -10.49 3.61 -24.60
C LEU A 55 -9.41 3.93 -23.57
N PHE A 56 -9.33 5.17 -23.13
CA PHE A 56 -8.41 5.65 -22.11
C PHE A 56 -9.13 6.52 -21.08
N LEU A 57 -8.60 6.60 -19.88
CA LEU A 57 -9.02 7.61 -18.92
C LEU A 57 -8.40 8.96 -19.27
N THR A 58 -9.20 10.00 -19.22
CA THR A 58 -8.72 11.39 -19.25
C THR A 58 -7.97 11.72 -17.94
N GLU A 59 -7.32 12.86 -17.86
CA GLU A 59 -6.77 13.34 -16.58
C GLU A 59 -7.86 13.54 -15.53
N ALA A 60 -9.01 14.07 -15.93
CA ALA A 60 -10.20 14.20 -15.08
C ALA A 60 -10.68 12.81 -14.62
N GLY A 61 -10.70 11.81 -15.52
CA GLY A 61 -11.06 10.44 -15.19
C GLY A 61 -10.14 9.81 -14.14
N ARG A 62 -8.83 10.00 -14.26
CA ARG A 62 -7.85 9.54 -13.26
C ARG A 62 -8.06 10.21 -11.90
N LYS A 63 -8.25 11.51 -11.87
CA LYS A 63 -8.56 12.24 -10.62
C LYS A 63 -9.88 11.76 -10.01
N PHE A 64 -10.92 11.61 -10.84
CA PHE A 64 -12.23 11.18 -10.37
C PHE A 64 -12.24 9.74 -9.85
N GLN A 65 -11.41 8.86 -10.38
CA GLN A 65 -11.30 7.47 -9.92
C GLN A 65 -11.01 7.38 -8.41
N LEU A 66 -10.11 8.23 -7.90
CA LEU A 66 -9.77 8.28 -6.48
C LEU A 66 -10.99 8.64 -5.62
N TYR A 67 -11.80 9.59 -6.07
CA TYR A 67 -13.02 9.99 -5.35
C TYR A 67 -14.15 8.97 -5.49
N ALA A 68 -14.33 8.39 -6.66
CA ALA A 68 -15.33 7.34 -6.90
C ALA A 68 -15.10 6.14 -5.96
N ASP A 69 -13.86 5.69 -5.81
CA ASP A 69 -13.51 4.60 -4.90
C ASP A 69 -13.81 4.96 -3.43
N LYS A 70 -13.49 6.18 -3.00
CA LYS A 70 -13.81 6.66 -1.64
C LYS A 70 -15.32 6.74 -1.38
N ILE A 71 -16.09 7.25 -2.33
CA ILE A 71 -17.55 7.37 -2.18
C ILE A 71 -18.19 5.98 -2.12
N ILE A 72 -17.76 5.04 -2.96
CA ILE A 72 -18.25 3.66 -2.94
C ILE A 72 -17.92 3.00 -1.58
N ALA A 73 -16.71 3.17 -1.09
CA ALA A 73 -16.27 2.65 0.21
C ALA A 73 -17.13 3.23 1.35
N LEU A 74 -17.28 4.55 1.41
CA LEU A 74 -18.08 5.24 2.42
C LEU A 74 -19.57 4.84 2.37
N SER A 75 -20.12 4.66 1.16
CA SER A 75 -21.49 4.16 1.00
C SER A 75 -21.68 2.75 1.56
N ASN A 76 -20.68 1.89 1.37
CA ASN A 76 -20.71 0.53 1.93
C ASN A 76 -20.54 0.54 3.46
N GLU A 77 -19.66 1.38 3.97
CA GLU A 77 -19.47 1.61 5.41
C GLU A 77 -20.77 2.08 6.07
N ALA A 78 -21.43 3.09 5.50
CA ALA A 78 -22.71 3.58 6.00
C ALA A 78 -23.79 2.50 6.04
N LYS A 79 -23.87 1.64 5.02
CA LYS A 79 -24.81 0.50 5.00
C LYS A 79 -24.51 -0.53 6.09
N THR A 80 -23.24 -0.68 6.45
CA THR A 80 -22.83 -1.61 7.51
C THR A 80 -23.07 -1.01 8.88
N ALA A 81 -22.80 0.28 9.05
CA ALA A 81 -22.94 1.00 10.33
C ALA A 81 -24.40 1.08 10.85
N VAL A 82 -25.41 1.04 9.95
CA VAL A 82 -26.82 1.09 10.34
C VAL A 82 -27.46 -0.29 10.56
N LYS A 83 -26.69 -1.36 10.40
CA LYS A 83 -27.14 -2.72 10.72
C LYS A 83 -26.84 -2.98 12.20
N ASP A 84 -27.89 -2.89 13.02
CA ASP A 84 -27.80 -3.22 14.45
C ASP A 84 -27.38 -4.69 14.66
N ASP A 85 -26.41 -4.88 15.58
CA ASP A 85 -26.04 -6.11 16.30
C ASP A 85 -25.73 -7.41 15.53
N GLU A 86 -25.65 -7.42 14.21
CA GLU A 86 -25.12 -8.58 13.52
C GLU A 86 -23.60 -8.46 13.36
N GLU A 87 -22.91 -9.54 13.74
CA GLU A 87 -21.43 -9.72 13.72
C GLU A 87 -20.72 -8.91 12.63
N ILE A 88 -19.76 -8.10 13.06
CA ILE A 88 -18.95 -7.26 12.17
C ILE A 88 -18.38 -8.12 11.03
N ALA A 89 -18.84 -7.87 9.82
CA ALA A 89 -18.45 -8.60 8.62
C ALA A 89 -17.98 -7.62 7.54
N GLY A 90 -17.06 -8.06 6.70
CA GLY A 90 -16.56 -7.23 5.61
C GLY A 90 -15.22 -7.70 5.08
N THR A 91 -14.54 -6.82 4.36
CA THR A 91 -13.18 -7.08 3.85
C THR A 91 -12.28 -5.95 4.31
N LEU A 92 -11.15 -6.31 4.92
CA LEU A 92 -10.09 -5.40 5.29
C LEU A 92 -8.88 -5.69 4.39
N ILE A 93 -8.48 -4.70 3.59
CA ILE A 93 -7.35 -4.80 2.67
C ILE A 93 -6.16 -4.12 3.33
N ILE A 94 -5.10 -4.87 3.56
CA ILE A 94 -3.93 -4.45 4.32
C ILE A 94 -2.71 -4.39 3.41
N GLY A 95 -2.08 -3.22 3.33
CA GLY A 95 -0.76 -3.04 2.74
C GLY A 95 0.34 -3.34 3.75
N ALA A 96 1.26 -4.21 3.42
CA ALA A 96 2.39 -4.51 4.32
C ALA A 96 3.59 -5.02 3.54
N GLN A 97 4.79 -4.78 4.09
CA GLN A 97 6.03 -5.37 3.58
C GLN A 97 6.14 -6.83 4.02
N GLU A 98 6.87 -7.63 3.25
CA GLU A 98 7.03 -9.07 3.48
C GLU A 98 7.53 -9.39 4.89
N SER A 99 8.51 -8.64 5.39
CA SER A 99 9.06 -8.83 6.74
C SER A 99 8.01 -8.69 7.84
N GLN A 100 7.09 -7.75 7.70
CA GLN A 100 6.01 -7.54 8.66
C GLN A 100 4.99 -8.67 8.60
N CYS A 101 4.63 -9.11 7.38
CA CYS A 101 3.73 -10.24 7.17
C CYS A 101 4.28 -11.54 7.75
N THR A 102 5.61 -11.72 7.69
CA THR A 102 6.25 -12.95 8.14
C THR A 102 6.49 -12.97 9.65
N TYR A 103 6.94 -11.86 10.24
CA TYR A 103 7.44 -11.86 11.62
C TYR A 103 6.54 -11.15 12.62
N ARG A 104 5.82 -10.12 12.23
CA ARG A 104 5.07 -9.25 13.18
C ARG A 104 3.57 -9.52 13.20
N LEU A 105 2.97 -9.66 12.04
CA LEU A 105 1.52 -9.72 11.90
C LEU A 105 0.88 -11.07 12.25
N PRO A 106 1.50 -12.26 12.11
CA PRO A 106 0.78 -13.53 12.23
C PRO A 106 0.06 -13.71 13.57
N SER A 107 0.70 -13.35 14.68
CA SER A 107 0.09 -13.46 16.02
C SER A 107 -1.08 -12.49 16.21
N ILE A 108 -0.95 -11.27 15.70
CA ILE A 108 -1.98 -10.23 15.75
C ILE A 108 -3.18 -10.65 14.91
N LEU A 109 -2.92 -11.12 13.68
CA LEU A 109 -3.96 -11.56 12.75
C LEU A 109 -4.73 -12.78 13.26
N LYS A 110 -4.04 -13.71 13.92
CA LYS A 110 -4.69 -14.85 14.57
C LYS A 110 -5.69 -14.38 15.63
N ARG A 111 -5.30 -13.44 16.50
CA ARG A 111 -6.18 -12.88 17.53
C ARG A 111 -7.33 -12.08 16.90
N PHE A 112 -7.04 -11.27 15.89
CA PHE A 112 -8.04 -10.50 15.15
C PHE A 112 -9.09 -11.43 14.52
N LYS A 113 -8.65 -12.53 13.89
CA LYS A 113 -9.55 -13.46 13.22
C LYS A 113 -10.43 -14.25 14.20
N ILE A 114 -9.96 -14.49 15.44
CA ILE A 114 -10.77 -15.06 16.52
C ILE A 114 -11.86 -14.06 16.96
N GLN A 115 -11.50 -12.79 17.10
CA GLN A 115 -12.44 -11.74 17.54
C GLN A 115 -13.43 -11.33 16.43
N PHE A 116 -13.00 -11.36 15.17
CA PHE A 116 -13.78 -10.94 14.01
C PHE A 116 -13.80 -12.02 12.92
N PRO A 117 -14.47 -13.16 13.14
CA PRO A 117 -14.39 -14.32 12.25
C PRO A 117 -14.95 -14.05 10.86
N LYS A 118 -15.92 -13.14 10.73
CA LYS A 118 -16.58 -12.81 9.46
C LYS A 118 -15.83 -11.74 8.64
N ILE A 119 -14.77 -11.13 9.15
CA ILE A 119 -13.95 -10.20 8.38
C ILE A 119 -12.98 -10.99 7.50
N LYS A 120 -13.03 -10.74 6.20
CA LYS A 120 -12.04 -11.24 5.23
C LYS A 120 -10.82 -10.33 5.25
N LEU A 121 -9.63 -10.89 5.47
CA LEU A 121 -8.37 -10.17 5.36
C LEU A 121 -7.74 -10.42 4.00
N ILE A 122 -7.35 -9.35 3.32
CA ILE A 122 -6.61 -9.40 2.06
C ILE A 122 -5.33 -8.61 2.25
N PHE A 123 -4.19 -9.25 1.96
CA PHE A 123 -2.90 -8.58 1.97
C PHE A 123 -2.50 -8.17 0.57
N LYS A 124 -2.06 -6.91 0.43
CA LYS A 124 -1.39 -6.41 -0.77
C LYS A 124 0.07 -6.11 -0.44
N PRO A 125 1.00 -6.52 -1.30
CA PRO A 125 2.40 -6.19 -1.09
C PRO A 125 2.59 -4.68 -1.17
N ALA A 126 3.36 -4.14 -0.23
CA ALA A 126 3.87 -2.79 -0.27
C ALA A 126 5.40 -2.85 -0.34
N HIS A 127 5.96 -2.43 -1.46
CA HIS A 127 7.41 -2.56 -1.70
C HIS A 127 8.23 -1.49 -0.99
N SER A 128 7.60 -0.39 -0.61
CA SER A 128 8.22 0.70 0.15
C SER A 128 7.17 1.45 0.98
N ASN A 129 7.61 2.31 1.90
CA ASN A 129 6.71 3.20 2.63
C ASN A 129 5.94 4.14 1.68
N LYS A 130 6.61 4.64 0.65
CA LYS A 130 5.99 5.49 -0.37
C LYS A 130 4.87 4.76 -1.11
N ASP A 131 5.14 3.55 -1.59
CA ASP A 131 4.14 2.70 -2.25
C ASP A 131 2.95 2.39 -1.33
N ALA A 132 3.20 2.07 -0.05
CA ALA A 132 2.14 1.85 0.93
C ALA A 132 1.25 3.08 1.13
N LYS A 133 1.84 4.27 1.24
CA LYS A 133 1.13 5.54 1.36
C LYS A 133 0.32 5.88 0.10
N GLU A 134 0.90 5.67 -1.07
CA GLU A 134 0.21 5.84 -2.36
C GLU A 134 -1.00 4.90 -2.47
N GLN A 135 -0.86 3.63 -2.12
CA GLN A 135 -1.96 2.67 -2.10
C GLN A 135 -3.10 3.07 -1.15
N LEU A 136 -2.78 3.63 0.03
CA LEU A 136 -3.76 4.21 0.96
C LEU A 136 -4.48 5.41 0.35
N MET A 137 -3.72 6.36 -0.20
CA MET A 137 -4.29 7.58 -0.81
C MET A 137 -5.21 7.27 -1.99
N GLU A 138 -4.87 6.23 -2.75
CA GLU A 138 -5.67 5.75 -3.87
C GLU A 138 -6.86 4.86 -3.45
N GLY A 139 -7.02 4.56 -2.16
CA GLY A 139 -8.07 3.66 -1.67
C GLY A 139 -7.88 2.20 -2.10
N LYS A 140 -6.68 1.81 -2.48
CA LYS A 140 -6.35 0.43 -2.85
C LYS A 140 -6.19 -0.48 -1.64
N VAL A 141 -5.82 0.09 -0.50
CA VAL A 141 -5.76 -0.55 0.81
C VAL A 141 -6.47 0.31 1.85
N ASP A 142 -7.03 -0.32 2.87
CA ASP A 142 -7.73 0.36 3.97
C ASP A 142 -6.78 0.72 5.11
N LEU A 143 -5.73 -0.07 5.27
CA LEU A 143 -4.72 0.05 6.31
C LEU A 143 -3.36 -0.33 5.72
N ALA A 144 -2.29 0.35 6.13
CA ALA A 144 -0.93 -0.05 5.80
C ALA A 144 -0.04 -0.09 7.04
N PHE A 145 0.79 -1.13 7.12
CA PHE A 145 1.89 -1.17 8.07
C PHE A 145 3.16 -0.67 7.39
N ILE A 146 3.74 0.36 7.96
CA ILE A 146 4.99 0.95 7.47
C ILE A 146 6.03 0.99 8.58
N LEU A 147 7.30 1.03 8.19
CA LEU A 147 8.41 1.33 9.06
C LEU A 147 8.93 2.72 8.68
N ASP A 148 8.59 3.72 9.48
CA ASP A 148 8.94 5.12 9.19
C ASP A 148 9.08 5.91 10.48
N GLU A 149 9.67 7.09 10.41
CA GLU A 149 9.52 8.06 11.48
C GLU A 149 8.06 8.47 11.61
N CYS A 150 7.61 8.64 12.85
CA CYS A 150 6.24 9.08 13.11
C CYS A 150 6.09 10.56 12.72
N LYS A 151 5.86 10.82 11.42
CA LYS A 151 5.53 12.15 10.90
C LYS A 151 4.04 12.21 10.64
N THR A 152 3.39 13.28 11.11
CA THR A 152 1.99 13.57 10.76
C THR A 152 1.90 13.96 9.30
N GLU A 153 0.99 13.34 8.58
CA GLU A 153 0.64 13.70 7.20
C GLU A 153 -0.82 14.13 7.17
N ASP A 154 -1.11 15.29 6.60
CA ASP A 154 -2.46 15.89 6.63
C ASP A 154 -3.57 14.98 6.06
N ALA A 155 -3.20 14.05 5.21
CA ALA A 155 -4.16 13.17 4.54
C ALA A 155 -4.26 11.75 5.12
N LEU A 156 -3.39 11.38 6.08
CA LEU A 156 -3.31 10.04 6.63
C LEU A 156 -3.35 10.07 8.15
N HIS A 157 -4.13 9.17 8.74
CA HIS A 157 -4.09 8.93 10.18
C HIS A 157 -2.95 7.97 10.50
N VAL A 158 -1.94 8.46 11.24
CA VAL A 158 -0.74 7.69 11.58
C VAL A 158 -0.76 7.35 13.07
N ASN A 159 -0.72 6.06 13.40
CA ASN A 159 -0.61 5.55 14.75
C ASN A 159 0.73 4.84 14.94
N PRO A 160 1.65 5.35 15.80
CA PRO A 160 2.86 4.63 16.14
C PRO A 160 2.51 3.39 16.96
N LEU A 161 2.98 2.22 16.53
CA LEU A 161 2.71 0.95 17.20
C LEU A 161 3.85 0.57 18.15
N MET A 162 5.07 0.69 17.69
CA MET A 162 6.26 0.33 18.46
C MET A 162 7.50 1.01 17.87
N LYS A 163 8.53 1.13 18.68
CA LYS A 163 9.86 1.56 18.24
C LYS A 163 10.65 0.34 17.79
N GLU A 164 11.23 0.41 16.58
CA GLU A 164 12.14 -0.60 16.07
C GLU A 164 13.59 -0.13 16.21
N GLU A 165 14.47 -1.04 16.60
CA GLU A 165 15.90 -0.78 16.66
C GLU A 165 16.59 -1.35 15.41
N LEU A 166 17.36 -0.52 14.72
CA LEU A 166 18.25 -0.99 13.68
C LEU A 166 19.51 -1.55 14.29
N LYS A 167 19.90 -2.76 13.88
CA LYS A 167 21.11 -3.42 14.32
C LYS A 167 21.98 -3.79 13.14
N VAL A 168 23.27 -3.54 13.25
CA VAL A 168 24.27 -4.06 12.32
C VAL A 168 24.69 -5.43 12.83
N VAL A 169 24.72 -6.40 11.94
CA VAL A 169 25.16 -7.77 12.25
C VAL A 169 26.41 -8.10 11.47
N ALA A 170 27.29 -8.89 12.05
CA ALA A 170 28.52 -9.34 11.42
C ALA A 170 28.70 -10.85 11.59
N ALA A 171 29.54 -11.47 10.78
CA ALA A 171 29.90 -12.86 10.94
C ALA A 171 30.60 -13.10 12.30
N PRO A 172 30.41 -14.28 12.92
CA PRO A 172 31.14 -14.64 14.13
C PRO A 172 32.66 -14.52 13.92
N GLY A 173 33.34 -13.88 14.87
CA GLY A 173 34.77 -13.62 14.79
C GLY A 173 35.20 -12.37 14.03
N HIS A 174 34.24 -11.54 13.61
CA HIS A 174 34.55 -10.24 13.00
C HIS A 174 35.22 -9.32 14.03
N CYS A 175 36.30 -8.60 13.63
CA CYS A 175 37.11 -7.77 14.52
C CYS A 175 36.29 -6.71 15.28
N LEU A 176 35.25 -6.15 14.68
CA LEU A 176 34.39 -5.18 15.33
C LEU A 176 33.55 -5.77 16.48
N LEU A 177 33.34 -7.08 16.53
CA LEU A 177 32.61 -7.74 17.62
C LEU A 177 33.42 -7.85 18.91
N GLU A 178 34.75 -7.67 18.85
CA GLU A 178 35.63 -7.67 20.01
C GLU A 178 35.64 -6.31 20.71
N GLN A 179 35.08 -5.29 20.09
CA GLN A 179 35.01 -3.95 20.66
C GLN A 179 33.85 -3.84 21.65
N ALA A 180 34.02 -3.10 22.72
CA ALA A 180 32.96 -2.85 23.71
C ALA A 180 31.76 -2.04 23.13
N SER A 181 32.02 -1.22 22.13
CA SER A 181 31.01 -0.48 21.37
C SER A 181 31.53 -0.21 19.96
N VAL A 182 30.64 -0.25 18.99
CA VAL A 182 30.93 0.05 17.57
C VAL A 182 30.19 1.30 17.20
N SER A 183 30.88 2.30 16.70
CA SER A 183 30.28 3.52 16.15
C SER A 183 30.03 3.38 14.65
N ILE A 184 29.18 4.23 14.09
CA ILE A 184 28.96 4.25 12.65
C ILE A 184 30.26 4.56 11.87
N LYS A 185 31.19 5.31 12.45
CA LYS A 185 32.50 5.62 11.84
C LYS A 185 33.37 4.40 11.67
N ASP A 186 33.27 3.43 12.59
CA ASP A 186 34.07 2.20 12.53
C ASP A 186 33.63 1.32 11.33
N LEU A 187 32.46 1.60 10.73
CA LEU A 187 31.99 0.93 9.54
C LEU A 187 32.59 1.50 8.24
N GLU A 188 33.31 2.63 8.27
CA GLU A 188 33.78 3.31 7.05
C GLU A 188 34.74 2.45 6.22
N SER A 189 35.53 1.60 6.88
CA SER A 189 36.46 0.67 6.23
C SER A 189 35.79 -0.68 5.84
N GLU A 190 34.56 -0.89 6.22
CA GLU A 190 33.89 -2.17 6.06
C GLU A 190 33.05 -2.22 4.77
N THR A 191 32.89 -3.42 4.25
CA THR A 191 31.95 -3.67 3.15
C THR A 191 30.61 -4.08 3.73
N LEU A 192 29.58 -3.25 3.54
CA LEU A 192 28.26 -3.51 4.05
C LEU A 192 27.35 -4.14 3.00
N LEU A 193 26.61 -5.16 3.43
CA LEU A 193 25.55 -5.79 2.67
C LEU A 193 24.23 -5.16 3.10
N LEU A 194 23.61 -4.41 2.20
CA LEU A 194 22.32 -3.75 2.43
C LEU A 194 21.21 -4.43 1.64
N THR A 195 19.98 -4.23 2.10
CA THR A 195 18.77 -4.60 1.40
C THR A 195 18.63 -3.80 0.10
N GLU A 196 17.65 -4.15 -0.72
CA GLU A 196 17.35 -3.47 -1.98
C GLU A 196 16.98 -1.97 -1.79
N LEU A 197 17.11 -1.19 -2.84
CA LEU A 197 16.69 0.22 -2.87
C LEU A 197 15.19 0.33 -2.60
N GLY A 198 14.81 1.29 -1.75
CA GLY A 198 13.43 1.48 -1.33
C GLY A 198 13.03 0.69 -0.08
N CYS A 199 13.89 -0.19 0.44
CA CYS A 199 13.69 -0.78 1.75
C CYS A 199 13.87 0.28 2.84
N SER A 200 12.91 0.37 3.74
CA SER A 200 12.88 1.38 4.81
C SER A 200 14.10 1.33 5.73
N TYR A 201 14.57 0.12 6.06
CA TYR A 201 15.78 -0.06 6.87
C TYR A 201 17.02 0.53 6.19
N ARG A 202 17.14 0.29 4.88
CA ARG A 202 18.24 0.83 4.10
C ARG A 202 18.16 2.35 4.02
N THR A 203 16.99 2.91 3.73
CA THR A 203 16.80 4.36 3.65
C THR A 203 17.18 5.05 4.95
N LEU A 204 16.69 4.55 6.09
CA LEU A 204 17.03 5.09 7.40
C LEU A 204 18.53 5.00 7.71
N PHE A 205 19.17 3.89 7.32
CA PHE A 205 20.60 3.72 7.53
C PHE A 205 21.41 4.65 6.63
N GLU A 206 21.07 4.79 5.36
CA GLU A 206 21.72 5.72 4.43
C GLU A 206 21.57 7.18 4.87
N GLU A 207 20.39 7.57 5.42
CA GLU A 207 20.18 8.90 6.02
C GLU A 207 21.12 9.15 7.21
N LEU A 208 21.29 8.17 8.11
CA LEU A 208 22.22 8.28 9.22
C LEU A 208 23.67 8.45 8.76
N LEU A 209 24.08 7.72 7.72
CA LEU A 209 25.42 7.86 7.12
C LEU A 209 25.62 9.24 6.51
N TYR A 210 24.62 9.73 5.80
CA TYR A 210 24.65 11.06 5.17
C TYR A 210 24.80 12.17 6.22
N ILE A 211 24.03 12.11 7.30
CA ILE A 211 24.10 13.08 8.40
C ILE A 211 25.52 13.09 9.03
N GLN A 212 26.16 11.93 9.11
CA GLN A 212 27.51 11.81 9.69
C GLN A 212 28.65 11.99 8.67
N GLN A 213 28.33 12.25 7.41
CA GLN A 213 29.29 12.44 6.30
C GLN A 213 30.21 11.22 6.07
N ILE A 214 29.70 10.01 6.34
CA ILE A 214 30.44 8.76 6.19
C ILE A 214 30.20 8.19 4.79
N ARG A 215 31.31 7.82 4.12
CA ARG A 215 31.28 7.11 2.82
C ARG A 215 31.60 5.64 3.03
N LEU A 216 30.67 4.77 2.65
CA LEU A 216 30.86 3.32 2.76
C LEU A 216 31.06 2.66 1.39
N SER A 217 31.80 1.55 1.40
CA SER A 217 31.77 0.59 0.30
C SER A 217 30.51 -0.25 0.40
N LEU A 218 29.56 -0.07 -0.51
CA LEU A 218 28.28 -0.76 -0.47
C LEU A 218 28.25 -1.91 -1.49
N LEU A 219 27.96 -3.12 -1.03
CA LEU A 219 27.53 -4.23 -1.87
C LEU A 219 25.99 -4.31 -1.82
N VAL A 220 25.38 -4.10 -2.96
CA VAL A 220 23.91 -4.25 -3.11
C VAL A 220 23.62 -5.68 -3.48
N SER A 221 23.01 -6.45 -2.59
CA SER A 221 22.51 -7.77 -2.95
C SER A 221 21.16 -7.66 -3.64
N ARG A 222 21.10 -8.10 -4.90
CA ARG A 222 19.83 -8.29 -5.63
C ARG A 222 19.09 -9.57 -5.24
N GLN A 223 19.63 -10.42 -4.37
CA GLN A 223 19.12 -11.77 -4.11
C GLN A 223 19.12 -12.21 -2.64
N LEU A 224 18.84 -11.32 -1.70
CA LEU A 224 18.65 -11.72 -0.30
C LEU A 224 17.22 -12.12 0.07
N ASN A 225 16.39 -12.47 -0.91
CA ASN A 225 15.03 -12.97 -0.64
C ASN A 225 14.98 -14.30 0.14
N ASN A 226 16.13 -14.92 0.44
CA ASN A 226 16.20 -16.20 1.13
C ASN A 226 17.18 -16.25 2.31
N VAL A 227 17.73 -15.12 2.75
CA VAL A 227 18.52 -15.11 3.99
C VAL A 227 17.59 -14.80 5.15
N SER A 228 17.20 -15.83 5.87
CA SER A 228 16.52 -15.69 7.15
C SER A 228 17.43 -14.96 8.13
N LEU A 229 17.27 -13.65 8.27
CA LEU A 229 17.76 -12.91 9.41
C LEU A 229 17.02 -13.43 10.64
N ARG A 230 17.59 -14.41 11.34
CA ARG A 230 17.16 -14.75 12.69
C ARG A 230 17.63 -13.62 13.61
N ILE A 231 16.70 -12.85 14.06
CA ILE A 231 16.87 -11.88 15.17
C ILE A 231 16.72 -12.67 16.47
#